data_adea872fcb84305f7104f43cce588215
#
_entry.id   adea872fcb84305f7104f43cce588215
#
_cell.length_a   1.000
_cell.length_b   1.000
_cell.length_c   1.000
_cell.angle_alpha   90.00
_cell.angle_beta   90.00
_cell.angle_gamma   90.00
#
_symmetry.space_group_name_H-M   'P 1'
#
loop_
_entity.id
_entity.type
_entity.pdbx_description
1 polymer ?
#
loop_
_entity_poly.entity_id
_entity_poly.type
_entity_poly.pdbx_seq_one_letter_code
_entity_poly.pdbx_strand_id
1 'polypeptide(L)'
;MTGMQAIQDFEDMLRFLDKHKVRYLIIGGLAFIYHAKPRYTKDMDLWIDPEPENVKRANHALAEFGSPFLLDPKNIKEILQLGVAPDRIDFILHVGGTKFETAWEKRIKGRYGNANAFWIDIDSLIRIKSSIDNPRHQEDARVLRAVKKRHKG
;
A
#
# COMPACT_ATOMS: atom_id res chain seq x y z
N MET A 1 6.48 -15.72 -3.59
CA MET A 1 5.07 -15.43 -3.88
C MET A 1 4.61 -16.38 -4.97
N THR A 2 3.69 -17.27 -4.59
CA THR A 2 3.22 -18.31 -5.50
C THR A 2 2.20 -17.75 -6.48
N GLY A 3 2.35 -18.01 -7.78
CA GLY A 3 1.37 -17.69 -8.79
C GLY A 3 1.35 -16.25 -9.29
N MET A 4 2.26 -15.39 -8.80
CA MET A 4 2.34 -14.02 -9.28
C MET A 4 3.79 -13.59 -9.39
N GLN A 5 4.17 -13.12 -10.56
CA GLN A 5 5.52 -12.61 -10.79
C GLN A 5 5.62 -11.17 -10.26
N ALA A 6 6.70 -10.87 -9.55
CA ALA A 6 6.96 -9.52 -9.06
C ALA A 6 7.24 -8.58 -10.23
N ILE A 7 6.75 -7.36 -10.14
CA ILE A 7 6.91 -6.33 -11.15
C ILE A 7 8.13 -5.46 -10.79
N GLN A 8 9.04 -5.31 -11.75
CA GLN A 8 10.32 -4.63 -11.52
C GLN A 8 10.15 -3.18 -11.05
N ASP A 9 9.23 -2.45 -11.65
CA ASP A 9 8.99 -1.05 -11.25
C ASP A 9 8.52 -0.96 -9.79
N PHE A 10 7.74 -1.94 -9.33
CA PHE A 10 7.30 -1.98 -7.94
C PHE A 10 8.48 -2.24 -7.00
N GLU A 11 9.36 -3.18 -7.37
CA GLU A 11 10.56 -3.46 -6.58
C GLU A 11 11.47 -2.22 -6.51
N ASP A 12 11.67 -1.55 -7.64
CA ASP A 12 12.52 -0.37 -7.72
C ASP A 12 11.97 0.76 -6.84
N MET A 13 10.67 1.01 -6.92
CA MET A 13 10.05 2.03 -6.08
C MET A 13 10.21 1.72 -4.60
N LEU A 14 9.99 0.46 -4.21
CA LEU A 14 10.15 0.06 -2.80
C LEU A 14 11.59 0.26 -2.33
N ARG A 15 12.57 0.01 -3.19
CA ARG A 15 13.98 0.26 -2.85
C ARG A 15 14.29 1.73 -2.65
N PHE A 16 13.73 2.61 -3.50
CA PHE A 16 13.92 4.04 -3.33
C PHE A 16 13.24 4.55 -2.05
N LEU A 17 12.05 4.04 -1.74
CA LEU A 17 11.37 4.41 -0.50
C LEU A 17 12.19 3.98 0.71
N ASP A 18 12.76 2.79 0.68
CA ASP A 18 13.63 2.29 1.76
C ASP A 18 14.90 3.13 1.89
N LYS A 19 15.52 3.48 0.76
CA LYS A 19 16.72 4.32 0.73
C LYS A 19 16.50 5.65 1.43
N HIS A 20 15.35 6.26 1.21
CA HIS A 20 14.99 7.56 1.79
C HIS A 20 14.27 7.46 3.13
N LYS A 21 14.18 6.26 3.69
CA LYS A 21 13.57 5.99 5.00
C LYS A 21 12.14 6.48 5.09
N VAL A 22 11.38 6.27 4.02
CA VAL A 22 9.99 6.68 3.94
C VAL A 22 9.11 5.71 4.73
N ARG A 23 8.18 6.29 5.51
CA ARG A 23 7.15 5.50 6.18
C ARG A 23 5.99 5.33 5.21
N TYR A 24 5.72 4.09 4.84
CA TYR A 24 4.65 3.73 3.90
C TYR A 24 4.13 2.34 4.23
N LEU A 25 2.93 2.04 3.75
CA LEU A 25 2.33 0.71 3.86
C LEU A 25 1.76 0.32 2.50
N ILE A 26 2.03 -0.92 2.08
CA ILE A 26 1.33 -1.47 0.90
C ILE A 26 -0.08 -1.81 1.34
N ILE A 27 -1.06 -1.24 0.65
CA ILE A 27 -2.49 -1.46 0.90
C ILE A 27 -3.15 -1.98 -0.38
N GLY A 28 -4.46 -1.95 -0.46
CA GLY A 28 -5.21 -2.26 -1.68
C GLY A 28 -5.15 -3.71 -2.10
N GLY A 29 -5.16 -3.95 -3.41
CA GLY A 29 -5.24 -5.29 -3.98
C GLY A 29 -4.06 -6.19 -3.65
N LEU A 30 -2.84 -5.66 -3.67
CA LEU A 30 -1.66 -6.44 -3.31
C LEU A 30 -1.71 -6.88 -1.85
N ALA A 31 -2.15 -6.01 -0.94
CA ALA A 31 -2.28 -6.38 0.48
C ALA A 31 -3.37 -7.44 0.66
N PHE A 32 -4.46 -7.36 -0.08
CA PHE A 32 -5.48 -8.39 -0.06
C PHE A 32 -4.88 -9.75 -0.49
N ILE A 33 -4.10 -9.76 -1.56
CA ILE A 33 -3.44 -10.98 -2.03
C ILE A 33 -2.50 -11.54 -0.95
N TYR A 34 -1.74 -10.66 -0.33
CA TYR A 34 -0.79 -11.03 0.73
C TYR A 34 -1.49 -11.74 1.89
N HIS A 35 -2.65 -11.23 2.30
CA HIS A 35 -3.36 -11.75 3.47
C HIS A 35 -4.37 -12.85 3.16
N ALA A 36 -4.95 -12.89 1.98
CA ALA A 36 -6.10 -13.75 1.71
C ALA A 36 -5.84 -14.78 0.61
N LYS A 37 -5.84 -14.35 -0.64
CA LYS A 37 -5.75 -15.29 -1.77
C LYS A 37 -5.30 -14.57 -3.05
N PRO A 38 -4.69 -15.29 -3.99
CA PRO A 38 -4.31 -14.72 -5.27
C PRO A 38 -5.52 -14.21 -6.05
N ARG A 39 -5.31 -13.10 -6.75
CA ARG A 39 -6.25 -12.56 -7.73
C ARG A 39 -5.48 -11.57 -8.61
N TYR A 40 -6.11 -11.13 -9.71
CA TYR A 40 -5.52 -10.11 -10.56
C TYR A 40 -5.59 -8.74 -9.88
N THR A 41 -4.51 -7.96 -9.97
CA THR A 41 -4.48 -6.56 -9.56
C THR A 41 -3.71 -5.75 -10.61
N LYS A 42 -4.13 -4.48 -10.83
CA LYS A 42 -3.56 -3.60 -11.87
C LYS A 42 -2.49 -2.68 -11.35
N ASP A 43 -2.36 -2.55 -10.04
CA ASP A 43 -1.56 -1.48 -9.44
C ASP A 43 -1.01 -1.88 -8.10
N MET A 44 -0.05 -1.10 -7.64
CA MET A 44 0.43 -1.13 -6.26
C MET A 44 -0.05 0.13 -5.59
N ASP A 45 -0.81 -0.01 -4.50
CA ASP A 45 -1.29 1.11 -3.71
C ASP A 45 -0.39 1.31 -2.49
N LEU A 46 0.21 2.48 -2.39
CA LEU A 46 1.09 2.84 -1.27
C LEU A 46 0.46 3.94 -0.45
N TRP A 47 0.21 3.65 0.81
CA TRP A 47 -0.25 4.65 1.75
C TRP A 47 0.96 5.28 2.42
N ILE A 48 1.20 6.54 2.11
CA ILE A 48 2.35 7.31 2.59
C ILE A 48 1.94 8.06 3.86
N ASP A 49 2.75 7.98 4.91
CA ASP A 49 2.55 8.80 6.11
C ASP A 49 2.48 10.27 5.69
N PRO A 50 1.37 10.96 5.94
CA PRO A 50 1.18 12.33 5.45
C PRO A 50 1.95 13.40 6.23
N GLU A 51 2.72 13.02 7.24
CA GLU A 51 3.54 13.95 7.99
C GLU A 51 4.51 14.66 7.02
N PRO A 52 4.63 16.02 7.08
CA PRO A 52 5.37 16.78 6.06
C PRO A 52 6.81 16.35 5.82
N GLU A 53 7.56 16.01 6.86
CA GLU A 53 8.94 15.54 6.69
C GLU A 53 8.99 14.19 5.97
N ASN A 54 8.02 13.31 6.23
CA ASN A 54 7.94 12.05 5.54
C ASN A 54 7.57 12.22 4.07
N VAL A 55 6.64 13.13 3.77
CA VAL A 55 6.26 13.45 2.38
C VAL A 55 7.47 14.00 1.62
N LYS A 56 8.29 14.82 2.28
CA LYS A 56 9.53 15.33 1.68
C LYS A 56 10.47 14.18 1.30
N ARG A 57 10.66 13.21 2.19
CA ARG A 57 11.49 12.04 1.90
C ARG A 57 10.88 11.20 0.76
N ALA A 58 9.56 11.03 0.77
CA ALA A 58 8.86 10.33 -0.31
C ALA A 58 9.06 11.04 -1.65
N ASN A 59 9.03 12.37 -1.66
CA ASN A 59 9.27 13.14 -2.88
C ASN A 59 10.69 12.97 -3.40
N HIS A 60 11.69 12.85 -2.53
CA HIS A 60 13.05 12.54 -2.96
C HIS A 60 13.10 11.16 -3.63
N ALA A 61 12.39 10.17 -3.07
CA ALA A 61 12.31 8.84 -3.66
C ALA A 61 11.62 8.88 -5.04
N LEU A 62 10.52 9.64 -5.13
CA LEU A 62 9.80 9.83 -6.40
C LEU A 62 10.69 10.44 -7.47
N ALA A 63 11.45 11.47 -7.10
CA ALA A 63 12.36 12.14 -8.05
C ALA A 63 13.45 11.18 -8.54
N GLU A 64 14.04 10.39 -7.66
CA GLU A 64 15.04 9.40 -8.06
C GLU A 64 14.45 8.31 -8.97
N PHE A 65 13.21 7.91 -8.71
CA PHE A 65 12.52 6.93 -9.55
C PHE A 65 12.25 7.50 -10.96
N GLY A 66 12.20 8.82 -11.09
CA GLY A 66 11.93 9.47 -12.36
C GLY A 66 10.52 10.02 -12.49
N SER A 67 9.81 10.18 -11.38
CA SER A 67 8.45 10.74 -11.41
C SER A 67 8.47 12.21 -11.85
N PRO A 68 7.60 12.60 -12.81
CA PRO A 68 7.44 14.00 -13.16
C PRO A 68 6.58 14.78 -12.15
N PHE A 69 5.96 14.07 -11.18
CA PHE A 69 5.04 14.67 -10.21
C PHE A 69 5.50 14.39 -8.79
N LEU A 70 5.15 15.30 -7.88
CA LEU A 70 5.44 15.17 -6.46
C LEU A 70 4.15 15.21 -5.64
N LEU A 71 4.22 14.68 -4.41
CA LEU A 71 3.12 14.73 -3.45
C LEU A 71 3.06 16.11 -2.79
N ASP A 72 1.85 16.59 -2.51
CA ASP A 72 1.63 17.85 -1.79
C ASP A 72 1.03 17.50 -0.42
N PRO A 73 1.77 17.73 0.68
CA PRO A 73 1.26 17.40 2.01
C PRO A 73 0.07 18.25 2.44
N LYS A 74 -0.22 19.35 1.72
CA LYS A 74 -1.40 20.18 1.96
C LYS A 74 -2.65 19.64 1.28
N ASN A 75 -2.51 18.73 0.32
CA ASN A 75 -3.62 18.17 -0.43
C ASN A 75 -3.68 16.66 -0.20
N ILE A 76 -4.03 16.26 1.02
CA ILE A 76 -3.99 14.86 1.44
C ILE A 76 -4.99 13.96 0.73
N LYS A 77 -6.01 14.53 0.09
CA LYS A 77 -7.01 13.73 -0.64
C LYS A 77 -6.63 13.44 -2.08
N GLU A 78 -5.58 14.06 -2.57
CA GLU A 78 -5.09 13.80 -3.92
C GLU A 78 -4.39 12.44 -3.96
N ILE A 79 -4.66 11.69 -5.04
CA ILE A 79 -3.96 10.43 -5.33
C ILE A 79 -3.01 10.69 -6.48
N LEU A 80 -1.72 10.43 -6.27
CA LEU A 80 -0.73 10.54 -7.34
C LEU A 80 -0.58 9.18 -8.00
N GLN A 81 -0.84 9.12 -9.31
CA GLN A 81 -0.74 7.88 -10.08
C GLN A 81 0.46 7.93 -11.02
N LEU A 82 1.35 6.95 -10.93
CA LEU A 82 2.51 6.81 -11.81
C LEU A 82 2.32 5.60 -12.72
N GLY A 83 2.53 5.83 -14.03
CA GLY A 83 2.47 4.75 -15.00
C GLY A 83 1.06 4.36 -15.36
N VAL A 84 0.96 3.21 -16.05
CA VAL A 84 -0.30 2.64 -16.49
C VAL A 84 -0.34 1.16 -16.11
N ALA A 85 -1.55 0.60 -15.97
CA ALA A 85 -1.70 -0.83 -15.67
C ALA A 85 -0.94 -1.69 -16.69
N PRO A 86 -0.26 -2.78 -16.30
CA PRO A 86 -0.27 -3.37 -14.95
C PRO A 86 0.81 -2.84 -14.00
N ASP A 87 1.56 -1.83 -14.40
CA ASP A 87 2.73 -1.34 -13.66
C ASP A 87 2.41 -0.03 -12.91
N ARG A 88 1.14 0.32 -12.77
CA ARG A 88 0.74 1.57 -12.13
C ARG A 88 0.99 1.53 -10.63
N ILE A 89 1.52 2.63 -10.11
CA ILE A 89 1.72 2.82 -8.67
C ILE A 89 0.90 4.02 -8.22
N ASP A 90 0.05 3.82 -7.22
CA ASP A 90 -0.79 4.87 -6.66
C ASP A 90 -0.24 5.25 -5.28
N PHE A 91 0.00 6.56 -5.08
CA PHE A 91 0.45 7.11 -3.81
C PHE A 91 -0.71 7.83 -3.14
N ILE A 92 -1.04 7.39 -1.94
CA ILE A 92 -2.24 7.82 -1.20
C ILE A 92 -1.79 8.39 0.14
N LEU A 93 -2.26 9.59 0.48
CA LEU A 93 -1.93 10.24 1.76
C LEU A 93 -3.05 10.08 2.80
N HIS A 94 -4.27 9.79 2.36
CA HIS A 94 -5.43 9.70 3.24
C HIS A 94 -6.30 8.51 2.89
N VAL A 95 -6.69 7.75 3.92
CA VAL A 95 -7.68 6.67 3.80
C VAL A 95 -8.70 6.81 4.92
N GLY A 96 -9.87 6.20 4.73
CA GLY A 96 -10.86 6.10 5.80
C GLY A 96 -10.61 4.86 6.66
N GLY A 97 -11.28 4.82 7.81
CA GLY A 97 -11.34 3.62 8.65
C GLY A 97 -10.25 3.48 9.69
N THR A 98 -9.07 4.03 9.47
CA THR A 98 -7.98 3.97 10.44
C THR A 98 -6.99 5.11 10.19
N LYS A 99 -6.09 5.34 11.16
CA LYS A 99 -5.04 6.36 11.07
C LYS A 99 -3.72 5.71 10.72
N PHE A 100 -2.87 6.45 10.00
CA PHE A 100 -1.57 5.91 9.59
C PHE A 100 -0.75 5.42 10.79
N GLU A 101 -0.66 6.20 11.85
CA GLU A 101 0.17 5.84 13.01
C GLU A 101 -0.27 4.52 13.64
N THR A 102 -1.58 4.29 13.73
CA THR A 102 -2.13 3.04 14.26
C THR A 102 -1.70 1.85 13.39
N ALA A 103 -1.86 1.97 12.08
CA ALA A 103 -1.49 0.90 11.15
C ALA A 103 0.03 0.71 11.09
N TRP A 104 0.79 1.79 11.18
CA TRP A 104 2.25 1.73 11.14
C TRP A 104 2.82 0.90 12.29
N GLU A 105 2.26 1.03 13.49
CA GLU A 105 2.71 0.25 14.63
C GLU A 105 2.48 -1.25 14.46
N LYS A 106 1.48 -1.62 13.65
CA LYS A 106 1.13 -3.01 13.39
C LYS A 106 1.70 -3.54 12.07
N ARG A 107 2.50 -2.75 11.39
CA ARG A 107 3.01 -3.11 10.07
C ARG A 107 3.74 -4.44 10.07
N ILE A 108 3.68 -5.11 8.93
CA ILE A 108 4.39 -6.35 8.72
C ILE A 108 5.63 -6.06 7.89
N LYS A 109 6.80 -6.36 8.43
CA LYS A 109 8.07 -6.25 7.72
C LYS A 109 8.24 -7.53 6.91
N GLY A 110 8.18 -7.39 5.60
CA GLY A 110 8.25 -8.53 4.69
C GLY A 110 8.96 -8.17 3.41
N ARG A 111 8.54 -8.82 2.33
CA ARG A 111 9.16 -8.63 1.02
C ARG A 111 8.10 -8.55 -0.06
N TYR A 112 8.45 -7.88 -1.14
CA TYR A 112 7.76 -7.96 -2.41
C TYR A 112 8.83 -8.31 -3.45
N GLY A 113 8.75 -9.51 -4.03
CA GLY A 113 9.82 -10.00 -4.89
C GLY A 113 11.15 -10.00 -4.15
N ASN A 114 12.13 -9.27 -4.66
CA ASN A 114 13.48 -9.16 -4.07
C ASN A 114 13.65 -7.88 -3.24
N ALA A 115 12.61 -7.08 -3.07
CA ALA A 115 12.67 -5.83 -2.31
C ALA A 115 12.05 -6.00 -0.93
N ASN A 116 12.62 -5.31 0.07
CA ASN A 116 11.99 -5.22 1.38
C ASN A 116 10.71 -4.39 1.25
N ALA A 117 9.70 -4.73 2.02
CA ALA A 117 8.41 -4.06 1.94
C ALA A 117 7.71 -4.01 3.30
N PHE A 118 6.98 -2.93 3.53
CA PHE A 118 6.10 -2.80 4.69
C PHE A 118 4.66 -3.04 4.25
N TRP A 119 4.06 -4.08 4.78
CA TRP A 119 2.68 -4.47 4.47
C TRP A 119 1.76 -4.00 5.58
N ILE A 120 0.58 -3.54 5.21
CA ILE A 120 -0.44 -3.23 6.20
C ILE A 120 -0.89 -4.53 6.89
N ASP A 121 -1.19 -4.46 8.19
CA ASP A 121 -1.74 -5.58 8.92
C ASP A 121 -3.18 -5.85 8.50
N ILE A 122 -3.65 -7.08 8.77
CA ILE A 122 -4.98 -7.50 8.31
C ILE A 122 -6.10 -6.69 8.96
N ASP A 123 -5.98 -6.34 10.24
CA ASP A 123 -7.02 -5.56 10.94
C ASP A 123 -7.20 -4.18 10.34
N SER A 124 -6.08 -3.48 10.09
CA SER A 124 -6.14 -2.15 9.47
C SER A 124 -6.67 -2.22 8.05
N LEU A 125 -6.30 -3.25 7.28
CA LEU A 125 -6.83 -3.43 5.93
C LEU A 125 -8.34 -3.65 5.94
N ILE A 126 -8.84 -4.47 6.88
CA ILE A 126 -10.28 -4.68 7.05
C ILE A 126 -10.98 -3.34 7.32
N ARG A 127 -10.42 -2.52 8.20
CA ARG A 127 -11.02 -1.22 8.54
C ARG A 127 -11.08 -0.29 7.34
N ILE A 128 -10.02 -0.23 6.54
CA ILE A 128 -10.00 0.59 5.33
C ILE A 128 -11.08 0.11 4.36
N LYS A 129 -11.10 -1.19 4.05
CA LYS A 129 -12.05 -1.75 3.10
C LYS A 129 -13.49 -1.58 3.56
N SER A 130 -13.74 -1.77 4.86
CA SER A 130 -15.08 -1.60 5.44
C SER A 130 -15.57 -0.16 5.37
N SER A 131 -14.67 0.81 5.32
CA SER A 131 -15.02 2.24 5.24
C SER A 131 -15.41 2.69 3.85
N ILE A 132 -15.18 1.87 2.83
CA ILE A 132 -15.46 2.21 1.43
C ILE A 132 -16.84 1.68 1.06
N ASP A 133 -17.74 2.59 0.67
CA ASP A 133 -19.10 2.22 0.26
C ASP A 133 -19.09 1.68 -1.17
N ASN A 134 -18.67 0.42 -1.29
CA ASN A 134 -18.53 -0.27 -2.58
C ASN A 134 -18.65 -1.77 -2.32
N PRO A 135 -19.54 -2.49 -3.05
CA PRO A 135 -19.75 -3.92 -2.83
C PRO A 135 -18.48 -4.76 -2.89
N ARG A 136 -17.57 -4.45 -3.80
CA ARG A 136 -16.32 -5.20 -3.95
C ARG A 136 -15.42 -5.07 -2.71
N HIS A 137 -15.31 -3.85 -2.18
CA HIS A 137 -14.53 -3.63 -0.96
C HIS A 137 -15.18 -4.26 0.26
N GLN A 138 -16.52 -4.23 0.33
CA GLN A 138 -17.25 -4.89 1.41
C GLN A 138 -17.05 -6.41 1.36
N GLU A 139 -17.06 -7.00 0.16
CA GLU A 139 -16.78 -8.43 -0.01
C GLU A 139 -15.34 -8.76 0.39
N ASP A 140 -14.37 -7.92 0.02
CA ASP A 140 -12.98 -8.11 0.44
C ASP A 140 -12.85 -8.11 1.97
N ALA A 141 -13.54 -7.19 2.63
CA ALA A 141 -13.54 -7.12 4.10
C ALA A 141 -14.10 -8.40 4.71
N ARG A 142 -15.18 -8.94 4.11
CA ARG A 142 -15.78 -10.19 4.56
C ARG A 142 -14.78 -11.35 4.45
N VAL A 143 -14.11 -11.46 3.32
CA VAL A 143 -13.11 -12.52 3.08
C VAL A 143 -11.96 -12.41 4.08
N LEU A 144 -11.46 -11.18 4.30
CA LEU A 144 -10.37 -10.95 5.24
C LEU A 144 -10.76 -11.30 6.68
N ARG A 145 -11.98 -11.00 7.10
CA ARG A 145 -12.49 -11.39 8.41
C ARG A 145 -12.52 -12.90 8.57
N ALA A 146 -12.92 -13.62 7.52
CA ALA A 146 -12.94 -15.09 7.53
C ALA A 146 -11.53 -15.66 7.65
N VAL A 147 -10.55 -15.09 6.93
CA VAL A 147 -9.15 -15.49 7.03
C VAL A 147 -8.64 -15.29 8.44
N LYS A 148 -8.88 -14.11 9.01
CA LYS A 148 -8.44 -13.78 10.36
C LYS A 148 -9.02 -14.74 11.38
N LYS A 149 -10.30 -15.09 11.26
CA LYS A 149 -10.98 -16.00 12.16
C LYS A 149 -10.37 -17.40 12.10
N ARG A 150 -10.04 -17.91 10.91
CA ARG A 150 -9.40 -19.21 10.73
C ARG A 150 -8.04 -19.29 11.42
N HIS A 151 -7.27 -18.18 11.36
CA HIS A 151 -5.93 -18.15 11.96
C HIS A 151 -5.93 -18.00 13.47
N LYS A 152 -7.07 -17.61 14.06
CA LYS A 152 -7.24 -17.53 15.51
C LYS A 152 -7.73 -18.84 16.13
N GLY A 153 -8.31 -19.67 15.33
CA GLY A 153 -8.83 -20.98 15.77
C GLY A 153 -7.77 -22.06 15.73
#